data_debe2cb71e2bce1586d811e5d48df22c
#
_entry.id   debe2cb71e2bce1586d811e5d48df22c
#
_cell.length_a   1.000
_cell.length_b   1.000
_cell.length_c   1.000
_cell.angle_alpha   90.00
_cell.angle_beta   90.00
_cell.angle_gamma   90.00
#
_symmetry.space_group_name_H-M   'P 1'
#
loop_
_entity.id
_entity.type
_entity.pdbx_description
1 polymer ?
#
loop_
_entity_poly.entity_id
_entity_poly.type
_entity_poly.pdbx_seq_one_letter_code
_entity_poly.pdbx_strand_id
1 'polypeptide(L)'
;MSNILSLAEDIADELLIHRPVGLVAETDNHEAQAILRHMTRTCRQLAAEYDWEKIQREHTFTTVAAAEQTSGIPTGYLRMIQDTAFNRTNREKVGGPITKEDWQRRQASLTVNVYDEFIMRGGKFYLTPTPPAGETIAYEYITRYIAIDSTATTERLRFEDDGEVPYFDDELLILGTIWRYRKAEGTDYAEEKLEYEMRKADLIKMDGGRRVLRMDGGSALERYPYPPRVPETLVFE
;
A
#
# COMPACT_ATOMS: atom_id res chain seq x y z
N MET A 1 0.57 -8.34 -18.83
CA MET A 1 -0.29 -8.67 -17.66
C MET A 1 -1.55 -9.28 -18.20
N SER A 2 -1.87 -10.43 -17.71
CA SER A 2 -3.04 -11.20 -18.11
C SER A 2 -4.28 -10.67 -17.37
N ASN A 3 -5.45 -10.81 -17.95
CA ASN A 3 -6.70 -10.52 -17.24
C ASN A 3 -7.04 -11.69 -16.31
N ILE A 4 -7.99 -11.48 -15.40
CA ILE A 4 -8.34 -12.50 -14.40
C ILE A 4 -8.93 -13.78 -15.03
N LEU A 5 -9.60 -13.68 -16.16
CA LEU A 5 -10.15 -14.85 -16.84
C LEU A 5 -9.05 -15.74 -17.40
N SER A 6 -8.04 -15.14 -18.08
CA SER A 6 -6.91 -15.92 -18.60
C SER A 6 -6.10 -16.57 -17.48
N LEU A 7 -5.88 -15.88 -16.37
CA LEU A 7 -5.23 -16.45 -15.19
C LEU A 7 -6.03 -17.63 -14.59
N ALA A 8 -7.36 -17.52 -14.61
CA ALA A 8 -8.21 -18.61 -14.12
C ALA A 8 -8.25 -19.81 -15.06
N GLU A 9 -8.12 -19.59 -16.38
CA GLU A 9 -7.95 -20.67 -17.35
C GLU A 9 -6.63 -21.40 -17.12
N ASP A 10 -5.53 -20.67 -16.90
CA ASP A 10 -4.22 -21.27 -16.60
C ASP A 10 -4.27 -22.07 -15.28
N ILE A 11 -4.90 -21.54 -14.25
CA ILE A 11 -5.10 -22.21 -12.96
C ILE A 11 -5.95 -23.49 -13.13
N ALA A 12 -7.01 -23.42 -13.93
CA ALA A 12 -7.89 -24.56 -14.18
C ALA A 12 -7.16 -25.71 -14.91
N ASP A 13 -6.31 -25.36 -15.86
CA ASP A 13 -5.49 -26.33 -16.58
C ASP A 13 -4.50 -27.04 -15.64
N GLU A 14 -3.87 -26.30 -14.75
CA GLU A 14 -2.90 -26.86 -13.80
C GLU A 14 -3.55 -27.71 -12.70
N LEU A 15 -4.79 -27.36 -12.34
CA LEU A 15 -5.61 -28.15 -11.41
C LEU A 15 -6.31 -29.33 -12.10
N LEU A 16 -6.24 -29.44 -13.44
CA LEU A 16 -6.95 -30.45 -14.23
C LEU A 16 -8.48 -30.39 -14.04
N ILE A 17 -9.04 -29.22 -13.88
CA ILE A 17 -10.47 -28.96 -13.78
C ILE A 17 -10.99 -28.30 -15.06
N HIS A 18 -12.31 -28.18 -15.18
CA HIS A 18 -12.91 -27.56 -16.36
C HIS A 18 -12.57 -26.05 -16.41
N ARG A 19 -12.10 -25.57 -17.58
CA ARG A 19 -11.87 -24.15 -17.79
C ARG A 19 -13.15 -23.36 -17.62
N PRO A 20 -13.12 -22.29 -16.80
CA PRO A 20 -14.28 -21.42 -16.67
C PRO A 20 -14.53 -20.62 -17.96
N VAL A 21 -15.77 -20.49 -18.38
CA VAL A 21 -16.17 -19.61 -19.50
C VAL A 21 -16.27 -18.14 -19.01
N GLY A 22 -16.50 -17.96 -17.72
CA GLY A 22 -16.51 -16.69 -17.03
C GLY A 22 -16.24 -16.91 -15.53
N LEU A 23 -15.83 -15.90 -14.81
CA LEU A 23 -15.54 -15.98 -13.38
C LEU A 23 -16.58 -15.22 -12.54
N VAL A 24 -16.81 -13.98 -12.91
CA VAL A 24 -17.65 -13.07 -12.13
C VAL A 24 -19.13 -13.36 -12.39
N ALA A 25 -19.50 -13.61 -13.63
CA ALA A 25 -20.88 -13.86 -14.05
C ALA A 25 -21.36 -15.29 -13.75
N GLU A 26 -20.45 -16.26 -13.68
CA GLU A 26 -20.78 -17.68 -13.43
C GLU A 26 -20.94 -17.98 -11.92
N THR A 27 -22.06 -17.58 -11.36
CA THR A 27 -22.33 -17.81 -9.93
C THR A 27 -22.61 -19.27 -9.57
N ASP A 28 -23.03 -20.07 -10.53
CA ASP A 28 -23.41 -21.49 -10.33
C ASP A 28 -22.21 -22.44 -10.44
N ASN A 29 -21.08 -21.99 -10.98
CA ASN A 29 -19.86 -22.78 -11.08
C ASN A 29 -19.02 -22.66 -9.79
N HIS A 30 -19.10 -23.71 -8.96
CA HIS A 30 -18.40 -23.74 -7.67
C HIS A 30 -16.87 -23.63 -7.80
N GLU A 31 -16.28 -24.23 -8.84
CA GLU A 31 -14.82 -24.22 -9.09
C GLU A 31 -14.37 -22.82 -9.50
N ALA A 32 -15.06 -22.18 -10.45
CA ALA A 32 -14.79 -20.80 -10.85
C ALA A 32 -14.88 -19.82 -9.67
N GLN A 33 -15.93 -19.95 -8.86
CA GLN A 33 -16.10 -19.13 -7.66
C GLN A 33 -15.06 -19.42 -6.57
N ALA A 34 -14.53 -20.64 -6.47
CA ALA A 34 -13.42 -20.96 -5.58
C ALA A 34 -12.13 -20.32 -6.04
N ILE A 35 -11.81 -20.41 -7.33
CA ILE A 35 -10.65 -19.74 -7.94
C ILE A 35 -10.70 -18.23 -7.70
N LEU A 36 -11.82 -17.58 -8.00
CA LEU A 36 -12.00 -16.14 -7.82
C LEU A 36 -11.80 -15.72 -6.35
N ARG A 37 -12.33 -16.47 -5.40
CA ARG A 37 -12.15 -16.21 -3.97
C ARG A 37 -10.69 -16.37 -3.53
N HIS A 38 -10.02 -17.42 -3.98
CA HIS A 38 -8.62 -17.68 -3.62
C HIS A 38 -7.69 -16.66 -4.26
N MET A 39 -7.91 -16.26 -5.51
CA MET A 39 -7.18 -15.19 -6.21
C MET A 39 -7.34 -13.85 -5.47
N THR A 40 -8.58 -13.44 -5.16
CA THR A 40 -8.86 -12.22 -4.38
C THR A 40 -8.16 -12.24 -3.03
N ARG A 41 -8.17 -13.39 -2.35
CA ARG A 41 -7.51 -13.56 -1.05
C ARG A 41 -5.99 -13.45 -1.18
N THR A 42 -5.42 -14.01 -2.23
CA THR A 42 -3.98 -13.91 -2.54
C THR A 42 -3.56 -12.46 -2.73
N CYS A 43 -4.28 -11.71 -3.57
CA CYS A 43 -4.01 -10.30 -3.81
C CYS A 43 -4.06 -9.48 -2.51
N ARG A 44 -5.07 -9.67 -1.68
CA ARG A 44 -5.20 -8.96 -0.40
C ARG A 44 -4.10 -9.29 0.58
N GLN A 45 -3.67 -10.55 0.62
CA GLN A 45 -2.57 -10.96 1.47
C GLN A 45 -1.26 -10.33 1.00
N LEU A 46 -0.97 -10.36 -0.30
CA LEU A 46 0.22 -9.73 -0.89
C LEU A 46 0.26 -8.24 -0.59
N ALA A 47 -0.86 -7.51 -0.75
CA ALA A 47 -0.95 -6.10 -0.41
C ALA A 47 -0.70 -5.81 1.08
N ALA A 48 -1.06 -6.75 1.98
CA ALA A 48 -0.86 -6.60 3.42
C ALA A 48 0.58 -6.91 3.86
N GLU A 49 1.28 -7.82 3.17
CA GLU A 49 2.58 -8.35 3.60
C GLU A 49 3.77 -7.46 3.24
N TYR A 50 3.72 -6.77 2.11
CA TYR A 50 4.85 -6.01 1.59
C TYR A 50 4.41 -4.70 0.93
N ASP A 51 5.33 -3.72 0.86
CA ASP A 51 5.09 -2.40 0.24
C ASP A 51 5.45 -2.44 -1.26
N TRP A 52 4.64 -3.17 -2.05
CA TRP A 52 4.85 -3.32 -3.49
C TRP A 52 4.78 -1.97 -4.20
N GLU A 53 5.76 -1.66 -5.05
CA GLU A 53 5.83 -0.40 -5.79
C GLU A 53 4.56 -0.16 -6.64
N LYS A 54 4.01 -1.20 -7.26
CA LYS A 54 2.81 -1.09 -8.09
C LYS A 54 1.55 -0.62 -7.36
N ILE A 55 1.46 -0.85 -6.06
CA ILE A 55 0.32 -0.44 -5.23
C ILE A 55 0.66 0.72 -4.29
N GLN A 56 1.84 1.34 -4.45
CA GLN A 56 2.16 2.59 -3.78
C GLN A 56 1.46 3.76 -4.48
N ARG A 57 0.98 4.69 -3.69
CA ARG A 57 0.31 5.91 -4.17
C ARG A 57 0.73 7.08 -3.30
N GLU A 58 0.86 8.24 -3.92
CA GLU A 58 1.00 9.50 -3.19
C GLU A 58 -0.38 10.09 -2.90
N HIS A 59 -0.57 10.56 -1.68
CA HIS A 59 -1.72 11.37 -1.30
C HIS A 59 -1.28 12.77 -0.93
N THR A 60 -1.92 13.76 -1.52
CA THR A 60 -1.69 15.17 -1.23
C THR A 60 -3.00 15.82 -0.82
N PHE A 61 -2.99 16.56 0.28
CA PHE A 61 -4.16 17.28 0.74
C PHE A 61 -3.79 18.66 1.28
N THR A 62 -4.78 19.55 1.27
CA THR A 62 -4.65 20.90 1.84
C THR A 62 -5.19 20.92 3.26
N THR A 63 -4.42 21.51 4.19
CA THR A 63 -4.80 21.58 5.60
C THR A 63 -6.00 22.52 5.82
N VAL A 64 -6.78 22.18 6.82
CA VAL A 64 -7.79 23.06 7.42
C VAL A 64 -7.32 23.51 8.80
N ALA A 65 -7.78 24.67 9.27
CA ALA A 65 -7.42 25.22 10.59
C ALA A 65 -8.11 24.43 11.73
N ALA A 66 -7.88 23.12 11.76
CA ALA A 66 -8.39 22.19 12.77
C ALA A 66 -7.37 21.08 12.99
N ALA A 67 -7.39 20.45 14.16
CA ALA A 67 -6.53 19.29 14.40
C ALA A 67 -6.91 18.09 13.51
N GLU A 68 -8.21 17.87 13.30
CA GLU A 68 -8.72 16.84 12.38
C GLU A 68 -8.69 17.34 10.94
N GLN A 69 -8.00 16.59 10.07
CA GLN A 69 -7.90 16.87 8.64
C GLN A 69 -8.86 15.97 7.87
N THR A 70 -9.97 16.52 7.40
CA THR A 70 -11.06 15.75 6.77
C THR A 70 -10.65 15.07 5.47
N SER A 71 -9.73 15.68 4.71
CA SER A 71 -9.17 15.14 3.46
C SER A 71 -7.86 14.39 3.64
N GLY A 72 -7.43 14.18 4.90
CA GLY A 72 -6.12 13.61 5.21
C GLY A 72 -5.96 12.12 4.91
N ILE A 73 -7.05 11.37 4.65
CA ILE A 73 -7.01 9.95 4.31
C ILE A 73 -7.76 9.73 2.99
N PRO A 74 -7.09 9.18 1.95
CA PRO A 74 -7.71 8.92 0.66
C PRO A 74 -8.63 7.69 0.68
N THR A 75 -9.53 7.62 -0.31
CA THR A 75 -10.25 6.39 -0.61
C THR A 75 -9.25 5.31 -1.02
N GLY A 76 -9.50 4.07 -0.60
CA GLY A 76 -8.58 2.97 -0.90
C GLY A 76 -7.34 2.91 -0.02
N TYR A 77 -7.20 3.75 0.99
CA TYR A 77 -6.09 3.69 1.95
C TYR A 77 -6.04 2.34 2.69
N LEU A 78 -4.87 1.71 2.69
CA LEU A 78 -4.59 0.51 3.49
C LEU A 78 -3.66 0.84 4.66
N ARG A 79 -2.47 1.32 4.38
CA ARG A 79 -1.48 1.78 5.37
C ARG A 79 -0.57 2.85 4.78
N MET A 80 -0.03 3.69 5.62
CA MET A 80 0.97 4.68 5.26
C MET A 80 2.36 4.07 5.20
N ILE A 81 3.17 4.52 4.27
CA ILE A 81 4.60 4.24 4.26
C ILE A 81 5.26 5.18 5.26
N GLN A 82 6.00 4.59 6.19
CA GLN A 82 6.59 5.36 7.30
C GLN A 82 7.60 6.39 6.78
N ASP A 83 7.70 7.50 7.50
CA ASP A 83 8.66 8.56 7.23
C ASP A 83 8.49 9.32 5.91
N THR A 84 7.35 9.18 5.23
CA THR A 84 7.07 9.84 3.94
C THR A 84 6.23 11.10 4.05
N ALA A 85 5.78 11.49 5.24
CA ALA A 85 4.95 12.68 5.43
C ALA A 85 5.78 13.97 5.40
N PHE A 86 5.41 14.88 4.50
CA PHE A 86 6.05 16.18 4.33
C PHE A 86 5.01 17.30 4.16
N ASN A 87 5.26 18.42 4.84
CA ASN A 87 4.59 19.68 4.58
C ASN A 87 5.34 20.37 3.42
N ARG A 88 4.77 20.36 2.23
CA ARG A 88 5.38 20.92 1.02
C ARG A 88 5.41 22.44 1.02
N THR A 89 4.47 23.09 1.73
CA THR A 89 4.42 24.55 1.86
C THR A 89 5.60 25.05 2.70
N ASN A 90 5.80 24.43 3.86
CA ASN A 90 6.87 24.82 4.79
C ASN A 90 8.20 24.11 4.50
N ARG A 91 8.19 23.10 3.59
CA ARG A 91 9.35 22.27 3.26
C ARG A 91 9.94 21.53 4.47
N GLU A 92 9.04 21.07 5.35
CA GLU A 92 9.41 20.40 6.59
C GLU A 92 8.81 18.99 6.65
N LYS A 93 9.51 18.09 7.32
CA LYS A 93 9.00 16.75 7.57
C LYS A 93 7.92 16.81 8.65
N VAL A 94 6.80 16.13 8.43
CA VAL A 94 5.78 15.92 9.45
C VAL A 94 6.13 14.66 10.24
N GLY A 95 6.35 14.80 11.54
CA GLY A 95 6.73 13.70 12.42
C GLY A 95 5.57 12.76 12.72
N GLY A 96 5.82 11.45 12.74
CA GLY A 96 4.79 10.48 13.15
C GLY A 96 4.78 9.21 12.28
N PRO A 97 3.77 8.37 12.50
CA PRO A 97 2.67 8.54 13.47
C PRO A 97 3.15 8.50 14.92
N ILE A 98 2.75 9.46 15.73
CA ILE A 98 3.08 9.48 17.17
C ILE A 98 2.22 8.50 17.96
N THR A 99 2.68 8.13 19.17
CA THR A 99 1.92 7.24 20.03
C THR A 99 0.66 7.91 20.60
N LYS A 100 -0.32 7.12 21.03
CA LYS A 100 -1.52 7.66 21.68
C LYS A 100 -1.18 8.41 22.98
N GLU A 101 -0.14 7.95 23.69
CA GLU A 101 0.35 8.58 24.91
C GLU A 101 0.97 9.94 24.59
N ASP A 102 1.86 10.00 23.59
CA ASP A 102 2.47 11.27 23.17
C ASP A 102 1.42 12.26 22.68
N TRP A 103 0.43 11.78 21.94
CA TRP A 103 -0.70 12.64 21.54
C TRP A 103 -1.39 13.29 22.75
N GLN A 104 -1.76 12.49 23.77
CA GLN A 104 -2.40 13.03 24.99
C GLN A 104 -1.48 13.99 25.73
N ARG A 105 -0.18 13.67 25.80
CA ARG A 105 0.82 14.56 26.41
C ARG A 105 0.90 15.90 25.66
N ARG A 106 0.90 15.90 24.33
CA ARG A 106 0.87 17.12 23.51
C ARG A 106 -0.38 17.95 23.75
N GLN A 107 -1.55 17.31 23.84
CA GLN A 107 -2.81 18.00 24.12
C GLN A 107 -2.87 18.60 25.52
N ALA A 108 -2.23 17.99 26.50
CA ALA A 108 -2.18 18.48 27.89
C ALA A 108 -1.06 19.51 28.13
N SER A 109 -0.09 19.62 27.20
CA SER A 109 1.05 20.52 27.35
C SER A 109 0.66 21.96 27.05
N LEU A 110 1.12 22.88 27.89
CA LEU A 110 1.03 24.34 27.65
C LEU A 110 2.05 24.82 26.60
N THR A 111 3.06 23.99 26.29
CA THR A 111 4.10 24.33 25.31
C THR A 111 3.69 23.83 23.94
N VAL A 112 3.56 24.75 23.00
CA VAL A 112 3.29 24.41 21.60
C VAL A 112 4.54 23.77 21.00
N ASN A 113 4.37 22.63 20.35
CA ASN A 113 5.45 21.99 19.59
C ASN A 113 5.83 22.86 18.38
N VAL A 114 7.12 22.94 18.07
CA VAL A 114 7.60 23.71 16.91
C VAL A 114 7.44 22.92 15.61
N TYR A 115 7.43 21.58 15.71
CA TYR A 115 7.34 20.69 14.55
C TYR A 115 5.96 20.08 14.44
N ASP A 116 5.47 19.97 13.22
CA ASP A 116 4.24 19.27 12.91
C ASP A 116 4.37 17.78 13.18
N GLU A 117 3.46 17.25 13.96
CA GLU A 117 3.36 15.82 14.24
C GLU A 117 1.95 15.34 13.91
N PHE A 118 1.82 14.07 13.53
CA PHE A 118 0.51 13.50 13.22
C PHE A 118 0.23 12.19 13.92
N ILE A 119 -1.06 11.90 14.05
CA ILE A 119 -1.58 10.59 14.45
C ILE A 119 -2.75 10.20 13.55
N MET A 120 -2.84 8.91 13.22
CA MET A 120 -4.01 8.34 12.56
C MET A 120 -4.82 7.52 13.57
N ARG A 121 -6.10 7.83 13.73
CA ARG A 121 -7.00 7.06 14.59
C ARG A 121 -8.43 7.12 14.07
N GLY A 122 -9.16 6.00 14.19
CA GLY A 122 -10.55 5.94 13.78
C GLY A 122 -10.79 6.26 12.30
N GLY A 123 -9.80 6.00 11.43
CA GLY A 123 -9.89 6.34 10.01
C GLY A 123 -9.77 7.83 9.71
N LYS A 124 -9.20 8.61 10.63
CA LYS A 124 -9.02 10.06 10.50
C LYS A 124 -7.57 10.44 10.74
N PHE A 125 -7.14 11.50 10.07
CA PHE A 125 -5.80 12.08 10.18
C PHE A 125 -5.84 13.31 11.09
N TYR A 126 -4.99 13.36 12.10
CA TYR A 126 -4.90 14.48 13.05
C TYR A 126 -3.50 15.05 13.06
N LEU A 127 -3.40 16.37 13.09
CA LEU A 127 -2.14 17.13 13.22
C LEU A 127 -2.05 17.83 14.58
N THR A 128 -0.85 17.93 15.09
CA THR A 128 -0.50 18.73 16.27
C THR A 128 0.87 19.37 16.07
N PRO A 129 1.00 20.71 16.29
CA PRO A 129 -0.05 21.66 16.62
C PRO A 129 -1.12 21.77 15.53
N THR A 130 -2.25 22.42 15.83
CA THR A 130 -3.27 22.72 14.82
C THR A 130 -2.65 23.57 13.72
N PRO A 131 -2.59 23.09 12.47
CA PRO A 131 -1.97 23.83 11.38
C PRO A 131 -2.82 25.02 10.95
N PRO A 132 -2.24 26.03 10.32
CA PRO A 132 -3.01 27.01 9.56
C PRO A 132 -3.70 26.35 8.36
N ALA A 133 -4.75 26.96 7.86
CA ALA A 133 -5.41 26.49 6.64
C ALA A 133 -4.56 26.84 5.40
N GLY A 134 -4.58 25.96 4.40
CA GLY A 134 -3.97 26.22 3.10
C GLY A 134 -2.56 25.65 2.91
N GLU A 135 -2.01 24.97 3.89
CA GLU A 135 -0.75 24.25 3.72
C GLU A 135 -0.98 22.93 2.99
N THR A 136 0.00 22.50 2.20
CA THR A 136 -0.05 21.26 1.44
C THR A 136 0.81 20.19 2.11
N ILE A 137 0.16 19.11 2.54
CA ILE A 137 0.82 17.94 3.09
C ILE A 137 0.71 16.79 2.08
N ALA A 138 1.81 16.07 1.90
CA ALA A 138 1.90 14.90 1.05
C ALA A 138 2.51 13.73 1.83
N TYR A 139 2.04 12.52 1.55
CA TYR A 139 2.63 11.28 2.04
C TYR A 139 2.36 10.12 1.08
N GLU A 140 3.16 9.08 1.19
CA GLU A 140 2.98 7.85 0.42
C GLU A 140 2.21 6.81 1.24
N TYR A 141 1.39 6.03 0.55
CA TYR A 141 0.59 4.99 1.16
C TYR A 141 0.44 3.77 0.24
N ILE A 142 0.14 2.63 0.82
CA ILE A 142 -0.24 1.42 0.12
C ILE A 142 -1.76 1.43 -0.05
N THR A 143 -2.21 1.26 -1.29
CA THR A 143 -3.63 1.13 -1.58
C THR A 143 -4.16 -0.27 -1.29
N ARG A 144 -5.45 -0.38 -0.96
CA ARG A 144 -6.17 -1.65 -0.85
C ARG A 144 -6.75 -2.15 -2.17
N TYR A 145 -6.63 -1.36 -3.23
CA TYR A 145 -7.05 -1.79 -4.55
C TYR A 145 -6.15 -2.91 -5.05
N ILE A 146 -6.77 -3.96 -5.61
CA ILE A 146 -6.06 -5.18 -6.03
C ILE A 146 -5.94 -5.32 -7.53
N ALA A 147 -6.78 -4.59 -8.28
CA ALA A 147 -6.84 -4.65 -9.72
C ALA A 147 -7.26 -3.30 -10.32
N ILE A 148 -7.07 -3.20 -11.61
CA ILE A 148 -7.56 -2.11 -12.45
C ILE A 148 -8.51 -2.69 -13.49
N ASP A 149 -9.50 -1.91 -13.91
CA ASP A 149 -10.42 -2.32 -14.96
C ASP A 149 -9.73 -2.47 -16.34
N SER A 150 -10.40 -3.09 -17.28
CA SER A 150 -9.88 -3.33 -18.64
C SER A 150 -9.55 -2.04 -19.41
N THR A 151 -10.12 -0.91 -19.00
CA THR A 151 -9.86 0.41 -19.58
C THR A 151 -8.74 1.18 -18.89
N ALA A 152 -8.12 0.60 -17.87
CA ALA A 152 -7.09 1.19 -17.03
C ALA A 152 -7.49 2.53 -16.35
N THR A 153 -8.78 2.69 -16.08
CA THR A 153 -9.35 3.94 -15.56
C THR A 153 -9.76 3.83 -14.10
N THR A 154 -10.32 2.68 -13.69
CA THR A 154 -10.92 2.51 -12.37
C THR A 154 -10.22 1.41 -11.58
N GLU A 155 -9.72 1.75 -10.40
CA GLU A 155 -9.14 0.77 -9.48
C GLU A 155 -10.23 0.02 -8.71
N ARG A 156 -10.02 -1.28 -8.46
CA ARG A 156 -11.01 -2.19 -7.87
C ARG A 156 -10.53 -2.82 -6.57
N LEU A 157 -11.44 -2.88 -5.59
CA LEU A 157 -11.24 -3.56 -4.30
C LEU A 157 -11.47 -5.06 -4.37
N ARG A 158 -12.17 -5.48 -5.40
CA ARG A 158 -12.54 -6.87 -5.72
C ARG A 158 -12.56 -6.99 -7.23
N PHE A 159 -12.49 -8.20 -7.70
CA PHE A 159 -12.77 -8.49 -9.08
C PHE A 159 -14.29 -8.40 -9.34
N GLU A 160 -14.68 -7.56 -10.28
CA GLU A 160 -16.06 -7.27 -10.66
C GLU A 160 -16.33 -7.53 -12.14
N ASP A 161 -15.27 -7.69 -12.95
CA ASP A 161 -15.33 -7.99 -14.38
C ASP A 161 -14.19 -8.91 -14.79
N ASP A 162 -14.45 -9.84 -15.71
CA ASP A 162 -13.49 -10.85 -16.17
C ASP A 162 -12.30 -10.25 -16.94
N GLY A 163 -12.43 -9.02 -17.44
CA GLY A 163 -11.37 -8.28 -18.14
C GLY A 163 -10.42 -7.51 -17.22
N GLU A 164 -10.64 -7.51 -15.92
CA GLU A 164 -9.78 -6.77 -14.97
C GLU A 164 -8.38 -7.35 -14.91
N VAL A 165 -7.40 -6.47 -14.65
CA VAL A 165 -5.97 -6.81 -14.58
C VAL A 165 -5.49 -6.63 -13.15
N PRO A 166 -4.98 -7.70 -12.51
CA PRO A 166 -4.39 -7.61 -11.17
C PRO A 166 -3.11 -6.78 -11.15
N TYR A 167 -2.78 -6.16 -10.01
CA TYR A 167 -1.52 -5.43 -9.84
C TYR A 167 -0.31 -6.33 -9.58
N PHE A 168 -0.53 -7.59 -9.25
CA PHE A 168 0.52 -8.53 -8.88
C PHE A 168 1.01 -9.36 -10.06
N ASP A 169 2.13 -10.02 -9.89
CA ASP A 169 2.72 -10.91 -10.88
C ASP A 169 1.81 -12.10 -11.16
N ASP A 170 1.65 -12.44 -12.44
CA ASP A 170 0.74 -13.47 -12.93
C ASP A 170 1.07 -14.84 -12.31
N GLU A 171 2.36 -15.25 -12.35
CA GLU A 171 2.85 -16.50 -11.80
C GLU A 171 2.63 -16.61 -10.29
N LEU A 172 2.90 -15.51 -9.57
CA LEU A 172 2.68 -15.45 -8.13
C LEU A 172 1.21 -15.63 -7.77
N LEU A 173 0.29 -15.12 -8.59
CA LEU A 173 -1.16 -15.28 -8.39
C LEU A 173 -1.61 -16.71 -8.69
N ILE A 174 -1.09 -17.33 -9.75
CA ILE A 174 -1.37 -18.72 -10.11
C ILE A 174 -0.96 -19.63 -8.95
N LEU A 175 0.31 -19.64 -8.56
CA LEU A 175 0.83 -20.45 -7.46
C LEU A 175 0.09 -20.17 -6.15
N GLY A 176 -0.17 -18.89 -5.87
CA GLY A 176 -0.89 -18.46 -4.69
C GLY A 176 -2.33 -18.94 -4.62
N THR A 177 -2.97 -19.11 -5.76
CA THR A 177 -4.36 -19.62 -5.86
C THR A 177 -4.39 -21.14 -5.78
N ILE A 178 -3.50 -21.82 -6.48
CA ILE A 178 -3.41 -23.29 -6.54
C ILE A 178 -3.17 -23.89 -5.16
N TRP A 179 -2.17 -23.43 -4.41
CA TRP A 179 -1.92 -24.00 -3.09
C TRP A 179 -3.10 -23.79 -2.11
N ARG A 180 -3.84 -22.67 -2.25
CA ARG A 180 -5.04 -22.44 -1.42
C ARG A 180 -6.20 -23.33 -1.83
N TYR A 181 -6.36 -23.54 -3.14
CA TYR A 181 -7.37 -24.42 -3.68
C TYR A 181 -7.13 -25.85 -3.20
N ARG A 182 -5.91 -26.40 -3.41
CA ARG A 182 -5.54 -27.73 -2.94
C ARG A 182 -5.69 -27.89 -1.43
N LYS A 183 -5.31 -26.89 -0.67
CA LYS A 183 -5.54 -26.87 0.79
C LYS A 183 -7.01 -26.96 1.14
N ALA A 184 -7.88 -26.28 0.40
CA ALA A 184 -9.33 -26.30 0.64
C ALA A 184 -9.94 -27.67 0.30
N GLU A 185 -9.45 -28.32 -0.74
CA GLU A 185 -9.82 -29.68 -1.14
C GLU A 185 -9.25 -30.78 -0.22
N GLY A 186 -8.32 -30.43 0.67
CA GLY A 186 -7.66 -31.39 1.56
C GLY A 186 -6.58 -32.25 0.88
N THR A 187 -6.12 -31.85 -0.31
CA THR A 187 -5.02 -32.49 -1.03
C THR A 187 -3.66 -31.94 -0.58
N ASP A 188 -2.57 -32.59 -0.98
CA ASP A 188 -1.23 -32.10 -0.69
C ASP A 188 -0.99 -30.77 -1.43
N TYR A 189 -0.44 -29.80 -0.73
CA TYR A 189 -0.18 -28.44 -1.20
C TYR A 189 1.20 -27.91 -0.77
N ALA A 190 2.04 -28.77 -0.19
CA ALA A 190 3.28 -28.34 0.43
C ALA A 190 4.29 -27.81 -0.61
N GLU A 191 4.37 -28.45 -1.76
CA GLU A 191 5.26 -28.11 -2.85
C GLU A 191 4.86 -26.76 -3.47
N GLU A 192 3.61 -26.58 -3.86
CA GLU A 192 3.12 -25.33 -4.46
C GLU A 192 3.20 -24.15 -3.50
N LYS A 193 3.01 -24.40 -2.21
CA LYS A 193 3.22 -23.38 -1.21
C LYS A 193 4.68 -22.97 -1.10
N LEU A 194 5.62 -23.92 -1.20
CA LEU A 194 7.05 -23.62 -1.19
C LEU A 194 7.44 -22.80 -2.41
N GLU A 195 6.98 -23.18 -3.58
CA GLU A 195 7.22 -22.45 -4.84
C GLU A 195 6.66 -21.02 -4.76
N TYR A 196 5.44 -20.86 -4.25
CA TYR A 196 4.82 -19.55 -4.00
C TYR A 196 5.69 -18.67 -3.09
N GLU A 197 6.20 -19.21 -1.98
CA GLU A 197 7.04 -18.42 -1.06
C GLU A 197 8.41 -18.08 -1.68
N MET A 198 9.00 -18.99 -2.47
CA MET A 198 10.24 -18.73 -3.21
C MET A 198 10.02 -17.64 -4.27
N ARG A 199 8.98 -17.74 -5.09
CA ARG A 199 8.64 -16.73 -6.10
C ARG A 199 8.39 -15.37 -5.47
N LYS A 200 7.62 -15.33 -4.38
CA LYS A 200 7.36 -14.10 -3.61
C LYS A 200 8.66 -13.45 -3.12
N ALA A 201 9.56 -14.25 -2.54
CA ALA A 201 10.84 -13.75 -2.04
C ALA A 201 11.72 -13.18 -3.15
N ASP A 202 11.70 -13.78 -4.34
CA ASP A 202 12.47 -13.28 -5.47
C ASP A 202 11.88 -11.99 -6.04
N LEU A 203 10.57 -11.89 -6.14
CA LEU A 203 9.91 -10.65 -6.57
C LEU A 203 10.16 -9.50 -5.59
N ILE A 204 10.13 -9.74 -4.27
CA ILE A 204 10.47 -8.74 -3.26
C ILE A 204 11.91 -8.22 -3.42
N LYS A 205 12.86 -9.06 -3.82
CA LYS A 205 14.24 -8.64 -4.10
C LYS A 205 14.36 -7.74 -5.34
N MET A 206 13.43 -7.91 -6.30
CA MET A 206 13.43 -7.16 -7.56
C MET A 206 12.60 -5.87 -7.45
N ASP A 207 11.63 -5.83 -6.55
CA ASP A 207 10.72 -4.71 -6.38
C ASP A 207 11.44 -3.49 -5.80
N GLY A 208 11.15 -2.29 -6.31
CA GLY A 208 11.79 -1.05 -5.87
C GLY A 208 13.27 -0.88 -6.21
N GLY A 209 13.85 -1.77 -7.04
CA GLY A 209 15.24 -1.71 -7.49
C GLY A 209 16.25 -2.18 -6.43
N ARG A 210 17.54 -2.15 -6.79
CA ARG A 210 18.64 -2.53 -5.87
C ARG A 210 18.85 -1.46 -4.81
N ARG A 211 18.78 -1.84 -3.55
CA ARG A 211 19.24 -0.96 -2.47
C ARG A 211 20.71 -0.62 -2.68
N VAL A 212 21.01 0.67 -2.77
CA VAL A 212 22.39 1.15 -2.81
C VAL A 212 22.99 0.92 -1.42
N LEU A 213 23.94 0.00 -1.32
CA LEU A 213 24.74 -0.17 -0.11
C LEU A 213 25.67 1.04 0.01
N ARG A 214 25.37 1.94 0.93
CA ARG A 214 26.28 3.01 1.30
C ARG A 214 27.35 2.43 2.19
N MET A 215 28.62 2.47 1.74
CA MET A 215 29.78 1.98 2.49
C MET A 215 30.38 3.03 3.44
N ASP A 216 29.70 4.16 3.62
CA ASP A 216 30.17 5.29 4.44
C ASP A 216 29.87 5.11 5.95
N GLY A 217 29.43 3.93 6.39
CA GLY A 217 29.21 3.61 7.81
C GLY A 217 28.10 4.41 8.51
N GLY A 218 27.44 5.31 7.79
CA GLY A 218 26.30 6.05 8.29
C GLY A 218 25.10 5.12 8.45
N SER A 219 24.54 5.04 9.66
CA SER A 219 23.26 4.37 9.86
C SER A 219 22.21 5.09 8.98
N ALA A 220 21.23 4.34 8.46
CA ALA A 220 20.12 4.93 7.69
C ALA A 220 19.30 5.97 8.51
N LEU A 221 19.67 6.17 9.77
CA LEU A 221 19.10 7.12 10.72
C LEU A 221 19.91 8.42 10.81
N GLU A 222 21.14 8.48 10.34
CA GLU A 222 21.84 9.75 10.12
C GLU A 222 21.33 10.36 8.82
N ARG A 223 20.09 10.68 8.83
CA ARG A 223 19.47 11.59 7.92
C ARG A 223 20.21 12.91 7.97
N TYR A 224 20.47 13.44 6.80
CA TYR A 224 20.84 14.82 6.60
C TYR A 224 20.20 15.69 7.68
N PRO A 225 20.97 16.28 8.59
CA PRO A 225 20.45 17.41 9.30
C PRO A 225 20.01 18.36 8.17
N TYR A 226 18.72 18.67 8.11
CA TYR A 226 18.27 19.74 7.24
C TYR A 226 19.25 20.89 7.46
N PRO A 227 19.82 21.45 6.41
CA PRO A 227 20.65 22.62 6.60
C PRO A 227 19.80 23.61 7.41
N PRO A 228 20.32 24.16 8.51
CA PRO A 228 19.60 25.17 9.26
C PRO A 228 19.14 26.20 8.24
N ARG A 229 17.87 26.60 8.29
CA ARG A 229 17.35 27.69 7.47
C ARG A 229 18.39 28.79 7.47
N VAL A 230 19.06 29.00 6.35
CA VAL A 230 19.86 30.19 6.16
C VAL A 230 18.84 31.32 6.02
N PRO A 231 18.74 32.25 6.97
CA PRO A 231 17.85 33.39 6.80
C PRO A 231 18.29 34.13 5.54
N GLU A 232 17.37 34.40 4.62
CA GLU A 232 17.60 35.11 3.36
C GLU A 232 17.99 36.59 3.54
N THR A 233 18.32 37.01 4.75
CA THR A 233 18.67 38.40 5.06
C THR A 233 20.05 38.53 5.65
N LEU A 234 21.05 38.40 4.80
CA LEU A 234 22.30 39.14 4.96
C LEU A 234 22.61 39.82 3.62
N VAL A 235 21.84 40.87 3.34
CA VAL A 235 22.32 41.92 2.43
C VAL A 235 23.34 42.72 3.25
N PHE A 236 24.61 42.53 2.95
CA PHE A 236 25.64 43.45 3.42
C PHE A 236 25.62 44.66 2.46
N GLU A 237 25.26 45.84 2.99
CA GLU A 237 25.62 47.10 2.39
C GLU A 237 27.12 47.35 2.59
#